data_b64584c74472f8c240414fe6eb4503eb
#
_entry.id   b64584c74472f8c240414fe6eb4503eb
#
_cell.length_a   1.000
_cell.length_b   1.000
_cell.length_c   1.000
_cell.angle_alpha   90.00
_cell.angle_beta   90.00
_cell.angle_gamma   90.00
#
_symmetry.space_group_name_H-M   'P 1'
#
loop_
_entity.id
_entity.type
_entity.pdbx_description
1 polymer ?
#
loop_
_entity_poly.entity_id
_entity_poly.type
_entity_poly.pdbx_seq_one_letter_code
_entity_poly.pdbx_strand_id
1 'polypeptide(L)'
;MTTSGPYLYVGLAGETAPNRPIKSGLYRMPVAGERWELATRGLPEAPAIRAIATHPEQAGTVYVGTQHGPYRTLDHGDHWEKVDIADHGLPVWSLAFDPRDPRVMFAGYENCGIFRSDDGGERWRELPVTVRFPEITVGPGANPAKRVLKLAVSPTDPDEIYGAVEVGGVIRSLDGGETWQNMSLGTYLSDDTVDMHAVLVARWRPGTVLAIARAGLFSSTDRGGHWASGRLEALNPKGQTYCRDIREAPGDPKTIWVAAGANFQSDLGALFRSKDGGASWSRVKMGVEPKTTMIALAFDQRQPKRMFCATGGGEVFASEDGGENWTARPLPEGATQVYAMGCA
;
A
#
# COMPACT_ATOMS: atom_id res chain seq x y z
N MET A 1 28.24 15.27 3.78
CA MET A 1 27.76 15.65 2.44
C MET A 1 26.35 15.14 2.34
N THR A 2 25.37 16.02 2.46
CA THR A 2 23.96 15.64 2.28
C THR A 2 23.74 15.27 0.82
N THR A 3 23.45 14.01 0.55
CA THR A 3 23.05 13.54 -0.78
C THR A 3 21.72 14.21 -1.12
N SER A 4 21.71 15.12 -2.09
CA SER A 4 20.53 15.91 -2.49
C SER A 4 19.56 15.14 -3.40
N GLY A 5 19.58 13.82 -3.39
CA GLY A 5 18.78 12.96 -4.24
C GLY A 5 17.62 12.25 -3.50
N PRO A 6 16.73 11.61 -4.23
CA PRO A 6 15.66 10.83 -3.63
C PRO A 6 16.19 9.60 -2.88
N TYR A 7 15.43 9.17 -1.88
CA TYR A 7 15.67 7.94 -1.13
C TYR A 7 14.58 6.91 -1.40
N LEU A 8 14.99 5.65 -1.44
CA LEU A 8 14.10 4.51 -1.38
C LEU A 8 13.97 4.06 0.08
N TYR A 9 12.73 3.90 0.55
CA TYR A 9 12.40 3.44 1.90
C TYR A 9 11.73 2.08 1.84
N VAL A 10 12.10 1.19 2.77
CA VAL A 10 11.50 -0.14 2.93
C VAL A 10 11.18 -0.38 4.39
N GLY A 11 9.91 -0.56 4.68
CA GLY A 11 9.38 -0.84 6.01
C GLY A 11 9.17 -2.32 6.24
N LEU A 12 9.61 -2.80 7.40
CA LEU A 12 9.41 -4.15 7.88
C LEU A 12 8.32 -4.19 8.95
N ALA A 13 7.40 -5.13 8.85
CA ALA A 13 6.32 -5.31 9.81
C ALA A 13 6.02 -6.80 9.99
N GLY A 14 6.86 -7.50 10.72
CA GLY A 14 6.64 -8.88 11.05
C GLY A 14 5.46 -9.07 11.99
N GLU A 15 4.68 -10.13 11.78
CA GLU A 15 3.74 -10.60 12.79
C GLU A 15 4.50 -11.31 13.91
N THR A 16 4.04 -11.08 15.15
CA THR A 16 4.54 -11.80 16.32
C THR A 16 4.13 -13.27 16.22
N ALA A 17 5.07 -14.15 15.94
CA ALA A 17 4.87 -15.57 16.12
C ALA A 17 5.64 -16.04 17.37
N PRO A 18 5.08 -16.93 18.17
CA PRO A 18 5.82 -17.52 19.29
C PRO A 18 7.16 -18.10 18.78
N ASN A 19 8.26 -17.71 19.43
CA ASN A 19 9.61 -18.17 19.13
C ASN A 19 10.24 -17.74 17.81
N ARG A 20 9.70 -16.70 17.13
CA ARG A 20 10.40 -16.06 16.00
C ARG A 20 10.73 -14.62 16.34
N PRO A 21 11.97 -14.15 16.09
CA PRO A 21 12.28 -12.74 16.28
C PRO A 21 11.41 -11.91 15.34
N ILE A 22 10.79 -10.85 15.88
CA ILE A 22 10.04 -9.89 15.08
C ILE A 22 11.02 -9.17 14.18
N LYS A 23 10.79 -9.23 12.89
CA LYS A 23 11.51 -8.41 11.93
C LYS A 23 10.77 -7.08 11.84
N SER A 24 11.41 -6.05 12.29
CA SER A 24 10.87 -4.69 12.35
C SER A 24 11.96 -3.71 11.96
N GLY A 25 11.58 -2.52 11.56
CA GLY A 25 12.50 -1.46 11.22
C GLY A 25 12.13 -0.76 9.92
N LEU A 26 12.85 0.31 9.67
CA LEU A 26 12.80 1.08 8.45
C LEU A 26 14.20 1.16 7.88
N TYR A 27 14.36 0.70 6.66
CA TYR A 27 15.59 0.86 5.89
C TYR A 27 15.38 1.96 4.86
N ARG A 28 16.44 2.74 4.61
CA ARG A 28 16.50 3.67 3.48
C ARG A 28 17.81 3.48 2.70
N MET A 29 17.80 3.88 1.44
CA MET A 29 18.97 3.91 0.58
C MET A 29 18.82 5.10 -0.37
N PRO A 30 19.86 5.93 -0.59
CA PRO A 30 19.86 6.88 -1.70
C PRO A 30 19.58 6.13 -3.00
N VAL A 31 18.68 6.63 -3.84
CA VAL A 31 18.32 5.94 -5.10
C VAL A 31 19.54 5.71 -6.00
N ALA A 32 20.48 6.65 -6.01
CA ALA A 32 21.76 6.50 -6.71
C ALA A 32 22.82 5.72 -5.91
N GLY A 33 22.48 5.25 -4.70
CA GLY A 33 23.38 4.54 -3.80
C GLY A 33 23.29 3.02 -3.93
N GLU A 34 24.14 2.34 -3.16
CA GLU A 34 24.22 0.88 -3.12
C GLU A 34 24.06 0.30 -1.71
N ARG A 35 24.00 1.16 -0.70
CA ARG A 35 24.00 0.72 0.70
C ARG A 35 22.73 1.12 1.40
N TRP A 36 22.10 0.12 2.02
CA TRP A 36 21.00 0.31 2.94
C TRP A 36 21.50 0.75 4.30
N GLU A 37 20.76 1.64 4.94
CA GLU A 37 20.97 2.07 6.32
C GLU A 37 19.65 2.02 7.10
N LEU A 38 19.73 1.77 8.40
CA LEU A 38 18.58 1.88 9.29
C LEU A 38 18.23 3.34 9.52
N ALA A 39 16.97 3.69 9.33
CA ALA A 39 16.43 5.03 9.49
C ALA A 39 15.36 5.04 10.61
N THR A 40 15.77 4.67 11.84
CA THR A 40 14.83 4.45 12.95
C THR A 40 14.98 5.44 14.11
N ARG A 41 15.84 6.44 13.99
CA ARG A 41 16.07 7.42 15.05
C ARG A 41 14.81 8.25 15.32
N GLY A 42 14.25 8.15 16.51
CA GLY A 42 13.00 8.81 16.90
C GLY A 42 11.75 7.96 16.70
N LEU A 43 11.84 6.81 16.00
CA LEU A 43 10.77 5.82 15.95
C LEU A 43 10.70 5.03 17.28
N PRO A 44 9.57 4.35 17.55
CA PRO A 44 9.45 3.50 18.72
C PRO A 44 10.45 2.33 18.67
N GLU A 45 10.65 1.67 19.80
CA GLU A 45 11.44 0.44 19.84
C GLU A 45 10.80 -0.63 18.94
N ALA A 46 11.64 -1.34 18.16
CA ALA A 46 11.21 -2.36 17.21
C ALA A 46 10.03 -1.90 16.34
N PRO A 47 10.17 -0.82 15.53
CA PRO A 47 9.05 -0.22 14.82
C PRO A 47 8.55 -1.14 13.71
N ALA A 48 7.28 -1.53 13.75
CA ALA A 48 6.60 -2.27 12.69
C ALA A 48 6.02 -1.28 11.68
N ILE A 49 6.69 -1.12 10.54
CA ILE A 49 6.33 -0.13 9.52
C ILE A 49 5.36 -0.73 8.52
N ARG A 50 4.09 -0.35 8.63
CA ARG A 50 2.98 -0.89 7.80
C ARG A 50 2.58 0.02 6.65
N ALA A 51 2.85 1.32 6.75
CA ALA A 51 2.56 2.30 5.72
C ALA A 51 3.74 3.25 5.55
N ILE A 52 3.98 3.67 4.31
CA ILE A 52 4.93 4.73 3.97
C ILE A 52 4.24 5.66 2.97
N ALA A 53 4.14 6.94 3.29
CA ALA A 53 3.64 7.97 2.40
C ALA A 53 4.70 9.06 2.24
N THR A 54 5.12 9.30 1.01
CA THR A 54 6.11 10.33 0.65
C THR A 54 5.38 11.58 0.21
N HIS A 55 5.80 12.74 0.72
CA HIS A 55 5.16 14.01 0.35
C HIS A 55 5.43 14.32 -1.13
N PRO A 56 4.40 14.64 -1.94
CA PRO A 56 4.57 14.77 -3.38
C PRO A 56 5.41 15.98 -3.81
N GLU A 57 5.49 17.02 -2.98
CA GLU A 57 6.15 18.28 -3.31
C GLU A 57 7.37 18.58 -2.44
N GLN A 58 7.44 18.03 -1.22
CA GLN A 58 8.51 18.32 -0.25
C GLN A 58 9.46 17.13 -0.16
N ALA A 59 10.60 17.26 -0.81
CA ALA A 59 11.68 16.27 -0.69
C ALA A 59 12.11 16.15 0.78
N GLY A 60 12.29 14.91 1.22
CA GLY A 60 12.68 14.61 2.59
C GLY A 60 11.54 14.52 3.58
N THR A 61 10.32 14.95 3.22
CA THR A 61 9.14 14.76 4.06
C THR A 61 8.49 13.40 3.77
N VAL A 62 8.51 12.53 4.79
CA VAL A 62 7.95 11.18 4.72
C VAL A 62 7.16 10.89 5.99
N TYR A 63 6.03 10.23 5.83
CA TYR A 63 5.22 9.72 6.93
C TYR A 63 5.26 8.20 6.95
N VAL A 64 5.32 7.62 8.14
CA VAL A 64 5.25 6.17 8.33
C VAL A 64 4.16 5.80 9.33
N GLY A 65 3.44 4.72 9.03
CA GLY A 65 2.47 4.11 9.94
C GLY A 65 3.13 3.02 10.74
N THR A 66 3.05 3.11 12.07
CA THR A 66 3.62 2.15 13.02
C THR A 66 2.54 1.46 13.86
N GLN A 67 2.94 0.53 14.72
CA GLN A 67 2.07 -0.10 15.72
C GLN A 67 1.61 0.88 16.83
N HIS A 68 2.21 2.07 16.93
CA HIS A 68 1.93 3.09 17.95
C HIS A 68 1.54 4.45 17.37
N GLY A 69 0.89 4.45 16.22
CA GLY A 69 0.49 5.66 15.52
C GLY A 69 1.45 6.05 14.39
N PRO A 70 1.22 7.20 13.73
CA PRO A 70 2.05 7.70 12.65
C PRO A 70 3.25 8.50 13.15
N TYR A 71 4.32 8.48 12.36
CA TYR A 71 5.52 9.30 12.56
C TYR A 71 5.86 10.05 11.28
N ARG A 72 6.50 11.20 11.41
CA ARG A 72 6.92 12.06 10.31
C ARG A 72 8.43 12.35 10.40
N THR A 73 9.07 12.43 9.26
CA THR A 73 10.39 13.06 9.09
C THR A 73 10.31 14.25 8.13
N LEU A 74 11.20 15.24 8.29
CA LEU A 74 11.38 16.37 7.37
C LEU A 74 12.79 16.37 6.75
N ASP A 75 13.62 15.39 7.09
CA ASP A 75 15.05 15.33 6.80
C ASP A 75 15.46 13.96 6.21
N HIS A 76 14.61 13.39 5.36
CA HIS A 76 14.84 12.10 4.70
C HIS A 76 14.97 10.92 5.68
N GLY A 77 14.47 11.02 6.92
CA GLY A 77 14.53 9.96 7.92
C GLY A 77 15.77 9.99 8.80
N ASP A 78 16.52 11.09 8.84
CA ASP A 78 17.60 11.28 9.81
C ASP A 78 17.04 11.38 11.23
N HIS A 79 15.83 11.95 11.37
CA HIS A 79 15.06 11.97 12.60
C HIS A 79 13.56 11.84 12.32
N TRP A 80 12.86 11.13 13.22
CA TRP A 80 11.42 10.94 13.19
C TRP A 80 10.77 11.53 14.42
N GLU A 81 9.64 12.16 14.26
CA GLU A 81 8.79 12.66 15.32
C GLU A 81 7.39 12.05 15.25
N LYS A 82 6.80 11.77 16.40
CA LYS A 82 5.43 11.25 16.45
C LYS A 82 4.46 12.33 15.99
N VAL A 83 3.52 11.96 15.12
CA VAL A 83 2.41 12.83 14.73
C VAL A 83 1.33 12.75 15.81
N ASP A 84 0.87 13.89 16.29
CA ASP A 84 -0.16 13.97 17.33
C ASP A 84 -1.55 13.75 16.73
N ILE A 85 -2.06 12.54 16.89
CA ILE A 85 -3.43 12.15 16.52
C ILE A 85 -4.08 11.51 17.74
N ALA A 86 -5.33 11.85 18.00
CA ALA A 86 -6.12 11.24 19.08
C ALA A 86 -6.57 9.81 18.70
N ASP A 87 -5.59 8.95 18.36
CA ASP A 87 -5.79 7.59 17.82
C ASP A 87 -5.75 6.49 18.88
N HIS A 88 -5.65 6.86 20.14
CA HIS A 88 -5.54 5.92 21.27
C HIS A 88 -4.35 4.93 21.13
N GLY A 89 -3.34 5.26 20.32
CA GLY A 89 -2.15 4.42 20.11
C GLY A 89 -2.42 3.18 19.27
N LEU A 90 -3.44 3.21 18.42
CA LEU A 90 -3.78 2.10 17.53
C LEU A 90 -2.78 1.98 16.35
N PRO A 91 -2.59 0.78 15.80
CA PRO A 91 -1.75 0.58 14.63
C PRO A 91 -2.27 1.30 13.39
N VAL A 92 -1.38 2.01 12.68
CA VAL A 92 -1.65 2.66 11.39
C VAL A 92 -1.30 1.71 10.26
N TRP A 93 -2.27 1.44 9.39
CA TRP A 93 -2.14 0.51 8.27
C TRP A 93 -2.04 1.20 6.93
N SER A 94 -2.54 2.43 6.80
CA SER A 94 -2.43 3.23 5.57
C SER A 94 -2.28 4.71 5.87
N LEU A 95 -1.56 5.39 4.98
CA LEU A 95 -1.41 6.84 4.92
C LEU A 95 -1.56 7.26 3.46
N ALA A 96 -2.32 8.31 3.20
CA ALA A 96 -2.56 8.82 1.86
C ALA A 96 -2.61 10.34 1.85
N PHE A 97 -2.03 10.94 0.81
CA PHE A 97 -2.23 12.34 0.46
C PHE A 97 -3.38 12.47 -0.55
N ASP A 98 -4.11 13.57 -0.48
CA ASP A 98 -4.95 13.97 -1.60
C ASP A 98 -4.03 14.32 -2.79
N PRO A 99 -4.24 13.72 -3.97
CA PRO A 99 -3.36 13.93 -5.12
C PRO A 99 -3.42 15.34 -5.72
N ARG A 100 -4.35 16.20 -5.25
CA ARG A 100 -4.54 17.59 -5.74
C ARG A 100 -4.10 18.63 -4.71
N ASP A 101 -4.21 18.30 -3.42
CA ASP A 101 -3.79 19.17 -2.31
C ASP A 101 -3.08 18.33 -1.24
N PRO A 102 -1.74 18.33 -1.20
CA PRO A 102 -1.00 17.53 -0.23
C PRO A 102 -1.13 18.02 1.21
N ARG A 103 -1.83 19.12 1.48
CA ARG A 103 -2.21 19.49 2.84
C ARG A 103 -3.33 18.60 3.38
N VAL A 104 -4.11 17.99 2.48
CA VAL A 104 -5.15 17.04 2.86
C VAL A 104 -4.55 15.64 2.92
N MET A 105 -4.63 15.05 4.10
CA MET A 105 -4.07 13.73 4.38
C MET A 105 -5.10 12.83 5.06
N PHE A 106 -4.92 11.53 4.87
CA PHE A 106 -5.73 10.51 5.52
C PHE A 106 -4.86 9.45 6.16
N ALA A 107 -5.27 8.97 7.33
CA ALA A 107 -4.66 7.85 8.03
C ALA A 107 -5.71 6.77 8.32
N GLY A 108 -5.42 5.54 7.91
CA GLY A 108 -6.27 4.38 8.12
C GLY A 108 -5.71 3.45 9.18
N TYR A 109 -6.56 3.04 10.10
CA TYR A 109 -6.23 2.35 11.32
C TYR A 109 -6.85 0.96 11.41
N GLU A 110 -6.46 0.23 12.43
CA GLU A 110 -7.17 -0.94 12.91
C GLU A 110 -8.58 -0.54 13.42
N ASN A 111 -9.50 -1.49 13.44
CA ASN A 111 -10.92 -1.27 13.77
C ASN A 111 -11.67 -0.32 12.80
N CYS A 112 -11.16 -0.19 11.56
CA CYS A 112 -11.72 0.66 10.52
C CYS A 112 -11.77 2.16 10.90
N GLY A 113 -10.89 2.62 11.79
CA GLY A 113 -10.72 4.04 12.08
C GLY A 113 -10.11 4.76 10.88
N ILE A 114 -10.64 5.92 10.53
CA ILE A 114 -10.06 6.80 9.49
C ILE A 114 -9.97 8.20 10.06
N PHE A 115 -8.79 8.81 9.94
CA PHE A 115 -8.54 10.19 10.34
C PHE A 115 -8.21 11.03 9.13
N ARG A 116 -8.61 12.29 9.14
CA ARG A 116 -8.34 13.30 8.11
C ARG A 116 -7.65 14.50 8.72
N SER A 117 -6.64 15.01 8.03
CA SER A 117 -6.03 16.31 8.22
C SER A 117 -6.29 17.20 7.01
N ASP A 118 -6.48 18.49 7.21
CA ASP A 118 -6.66 19.50 6.17
C ASP A 118 -5.54 20.57 6.20
N ASP A 119 -4.51 20.38 7.03
CA ASP A 119 -3.44 21.35 7.29
C ASP A 119 -2.02 20.75 7.22
N GLY A 120 -1.82 19.68 6.44
CA GLY A 120 -0.52 19.06 6.26
C GLY A 120 -0.10 18.16 7.42
N GLY A 121 -1.06 17.59 8.13
CA GLY A 121 -0.80 16.64 9.20
C GLY A 121 -0.56 17.27 10.58
N GLU A 122 -0.86 18.57 10.75
CA GLU A 122 -0.71 19.26 12.03
C GLU A 122 -1.90 19.00 12.97
N ARG A 123 -3.12 18.92 12.41
CA ARG A 123 -4.34 18.59 13.14
C ARG A 123 -5.11 17.50 12.42
N TRP A 124 -5.71 16.61 13.21
CA TRP A 124 -6.44 15.48 12.69
C TRP A 124 -7.82 15.37 13.33
N ARG A 125 -8.81 14.98 12.53
CA ARG A 125 -10.15 14.62 13.01
C ARG A 125 -10.49 13.20 12.61
N GLU A 126 -11.16 12.48 13.48
CA GLU A 126 -11.73 11.17 13.14
C GLU A 126 -12.93 11.32 12.22
N LEU A 127 -13.04 10.47 11.21
CA LEU A 127 -14.18 10.39 10.31
C LEU A 127 -15.19 9.36 10.82
N PRO A 128 -16.51 9.62 10.69
CA PRO A 128 -17.56 8.76 11.22
C PRO A 128 -17.81 7.54 10.32
N VAL A 129 -16.93 6.52 10.38
CA VAL A 129 -17.07 5.30 9.58
C VAL A 129 -18.09 4.36 10.22
N THR A 130 -19.35 4.49 9.82
CA THR A 130 -20.47 3.66 10.30
C THR A 130 -20.96 2.74 9.18
N VAL A 131 -20.21 1.68 8.89
CA VAL A 131 -20.58 0.72 7.83
C VAL A 131 -20.83 -0.67 8.38
N ARG A 132 -21.67 -1.43 7.70
CA ARG A 132 -21.81 -2.87 7.93
C ARG A 132 -20.68 -3.60 7.22
N PHE A 133 -20.07 -4.53 7.93
CA PHE A 133 -19.14 -5.49 7.34
C PHE A 133 -19.81 -6.84 7.16
N PRO A 134 -19.41 -7.65 6.14
CA PRO A 134 -19.85 -9.03 6.05
C PRO A 134 -19.43 -9.81 7.29
N GLU A 135 -20.29 -10.70 7.76
CA GLU A 135 -19.90 -11.68 8.79
C GLU A 135 -18.98 -12.70 8.15
N ILE A 136 -17.73 -12.71 8.59
CA ILE A 136 -16.66 -13.52 8.02
C ILE A 136 -16.08 -14.40 9.10
N THR A 137 -16.08 -15.69 8.84
CA THR A 137 -15.44 -16.70 9.67
C THR A 137 -14.16 -17.18 9.01
N VAL A 138 -13.14 -16.32 8.93
CA VAL A 138 -11.83 -16.72 8.43
C VAL A 138 -10.99 -17.25 9.60
N GLY A 139 -10.72 -18.54 9.58
CA GLY A 139 -9.87 -19.18 10.57
C GLY A 139 -10.58 -19.52 11.89
N PRO A 140 -9.88 -20.20 12.81
CA PRO A 140 -10.46 -20.62 14.06
C PRO A 140 -10.74 -19.42 14.97
N GLY A 141 -11.98 -18.98 14.97
CA GLY A 141 -12.58 -18.39 16.15
C GLY A 141 -12.54 -16.91 16.32
N ALA A 142 -12.52 -16.03 15.32
CA ALA A 142 -12.84 -14.64 15.62
C ALA A 142 -13.11 -13.80 14.39
N ASN A 143 -14.04 -12.89 14.52
CA ASN A 143 -14.20 -11.75 13.64
C ASN A 143 -12.90 -10.92 13.68
N PRO A 144 -12.02 -10.98 12.64
CA PRO A 144 -10.72 -10.33 12.69
C PRO A 144 -10.92 -8.81 12.72
N ALA A 145 -9.96 -8.10 13.33
CA ALA A 145 -9.95 -6.65 13.33
C ALA A 145 -10.02 -6.13 11.88
N LYS A 146 -10.87 -5.13 11.64
CA LYS A 146 -11.03 -4.50 10.33
C LYS A 146 -9.93 -3.46 10.15
N ARG A 147 -8.92 -3.77 9.35
CA ARG A 147 -7.77 -2.90 9.11
C ARG A 147 -7.94 -2.17 7.78
N VAL A 148 -7.79 -0.85 7.80
CA VAL A 148 -7.81 -0.05 6.55
C VAL A 148 -6.44 -0.12 5.90
N LEU A 149 -6.21 -1.13 5.07
CA LEU A 149 -4.90 -1.41 4.48
C LEU A 149 -4.49 -0.41 3.41
N LYS A 150 -5.46 0.23 2.75
CA LYS A 150 -5.22 1.27 1.75
C LYS A 150 -6.34 2.28 1.72
N LEU A 151 -5.97 3.56 1.66
CA LEU A 151 -6.85 4.66 1.34
C LEU A 151 -6.48 5.21 -0.04
N ALA A 152 -7.48 5.58 -0.82
CA ALA A 152 -7.32 6.25 -2.11
C ALA A 152 -8.33 7.38 -2.25
N VAL A 153 -7.83 8.57 -2.58
CA VAL A 153 -8.65 9.75 -2.88
C VAL A 153 -8.74 9.88 -4.40
N SER A 154 -9.93 10.20 -4.91
CA SER A 154 -10.12 10.40 -6.34
C SER A 154 -9.27 11.58 -6.84
N PRO A 155 -8.53 11.42 -7.93
CA PRO A 155 -7.72 12.51 -8.48
C PRO A 155 -8.57 13.61 -9.16
N THR A 156 -9.86 13.40 -9.33
CA THR A 156 -10.77 14.34 -10.01
C THR A 156 -11.88 14.89 -9.11
N ASP A 157 -12.13 14.25 -7.97
CA ASP A 157 -13.20 14.62 -7.04
C ASP A 157 -12.68 14.53 -5.58
N PRO A 158 -12.58 15.67 -4.83
CA PRO A 158 -12.06 15.68 -3.46
C PRO A 158 -12.92 14.91 -2.46
N ASP A 159 -14.18 14.78 -2.76
CA ASP A 159 -15.16 14.18 -1.85
C ASP A 159 -15.23 12.65 -2.05
N GLU A 160 -14.66 12.14 -3.15
CA GLU A 160 -14.67 10.72 -3.46
C GLU A 160 -13.44 10.01 -2.88
N ILE A 161 -13.67 9.20 -1.83
CA ILE A 161 -12.63 8.50 -1.07
C ILE A 161 -12.99 7.02 -0.98
N TYR A 162 -11.96 6.16 -1.09
CA TYR A 162 -12.11 4.71 -0.93
C TYR A 162 -11.16 4.16 0.13
N GLY A 163 -11.62 3.13 0.83
CA GLY A 163 -10.81 2.32 1.73
C GLY A 163 -10.88 0.84 1.36
N ALA A 164 -9.73 0.20 1.22
CA ALA A 164 -9.62 -1.25 1.18
C ALA A 164 -9.50 -1.77 2.61
N VAL A 165 -10.48 -2.52 3.06
CA VAL A 165 -10.56 -3.04 4.43
C VAL A 165 -10.27 -4.54 4.42
N GLU A 166 -9.24 -4.94 5.18
CA GLU A 166 -8.88 -6.34 5.35
C GLU A 166 -10.08 -7.09 5.94
N VAL A 167 -10.49 -8.15 5.26
CA VAL A 167 -11.67 -8.94 5.63
C VAL A 167 -12.93 -8.08 5.83
N GLY A 168 -13.05 -6.99 5.08
CA GLY A 168 -14.15 -6.01 5.22
C GLY A 168 -14.73 -5.51 3.90
N GLY A 169 -14.00 -5.70 2.80
CA GLY A 169 -14.41 -5.22 1.48
C GLY A 169 -13.90 -3.81 1.16
N VAL A 170 -14.49 -3.20 0.15
CA VAL A 170 -14.22 -1.82 -0.24
C VAL A 170 -15.28 -0.91 0.38
N ILE A 171 -14.85 0.12 1.10
CA ILE A 171 -15.72 1.19 1.60
C ILE A 171 -15.51 2.45 0.76
N ARG A 172 -16.55 3.27 0.60
CA ARG A 172 -16.55 4.50 -0.20
C ARG A 172 -17.27 5.63 0.52
N SER A 173 -16.71 6.82 0.45
CA SER A 173 -17.39 8.09 0.73
C SER A 173 -17.50 8.91 -0.57
N LEU A 174 -18.53 9.74 -0.70
CA LEU A 174 -18.75 10.70 -1.79
C LEU A 174 -18.99 12.13 -1.23
N ASP A 175 -18.67 12.37 0.02
CA ASP A 175 -18.89 13.62 0.77
C ASP A 175 -17.69 13.99 1.66
N GLY A 176 -16.49 13.64 1.21
CA GLY A 176 -15.25 13.97 1.92
C GLY A 176 -15.03 13.20 3.22
N GLY A 177 -15.74 12.09 3.42
CA GLY A 177 -15.61 11.20 4.59
C GLY A 177 -16.70 11.37 5.64
N GLU A 178 -17.73 12.17 5.39
CA GLU A 178 -18.82 12.38 6.35
C GLU A 178 -19.78 11.19 6.40
N THR A 179 -19.99 10.50 5.27
CA THR A 179 -20.74 9.24 5.22
C THR A 179 -20.01 8.18 4.42
N TRP A 180 -20.23 6.91 4.76
CA TRP A 180 -19.56 5.78 4.15
C TRP A 180 -20.52 4.66 3.77
N GLN A 181 -20.22 3.98 2.67
CA GLN A 181 -20.93 2.79 2.20
C GLN A 181 -19.96 1.65 1.94
N ASN A 182 -20.34 0.42 2.28
CA ASN A 182 -19.59 -0.77 1.89
C ASN A 182 -20.03 -1.22 0.49
N MET A 183 -19.10 -1.12 -0.46
CA MET A 183 -19.33 -1.42 -1.88
C MET A 183 -19.19 -2.90 -2.22
N SER A 184 -18.87 -3.74 -1.26
CA SER A 184 -18.74 -5.19 -1.42
C SER A 184 -19.98 -5.96 -0.93
N LEU A 185 -20.95 -5.28 -0.31
CA LEU A 185 -22.19 -5.91 0.11
C LEU A 185 -23.01 -6.33 -1.12
N GLY A 186 -23.39 -7.61 -1.16
CA GLY A 186 -24.13 -8.20 -2.29
C GLY A 186 -23.24 -8.78 -3.40
N THR A 187 -21.93 -8.55 -3.36
CA THR A 187 -20.96 -9.18 -4.27
C THR A 187 -20.07 -10.20 -3.58
N TYR A 188 -20.36 -10.51 -2.34
CA TYR A 188 -19.64 -11.47 -1.54
C TYR A 188 -19.80 -12.89 -2.09
N LEU A 189 -18.74 -13.46 -2.63
CA LEU A 189 -18.68 -14.82 -3.16
C LEU A 189 -17.93 -15.78 -2.23
N SER A 190 -16.95 -15.26 -1.49
CA SER A 190 -16.16 -16.00 -0.50
C SER A 190 -15.38 -15.02 0.38
N ASP A 191 -14.86 -15.48 1.51
CA ASP A 191 -14.01 -14.71 2.40
C ASP A 191 -12.81 -14.11 1.64
N ASP A 192 -12.24 -14.86 0.70
CA ASP A 192 -11.10 -14.43 -0.11
C ASP A 192 -11.42 -13.22 -1.03
N THR A 193 -12.70 -12.98 -1.36
CA THR A 193 -13.11 -11.85 -2.23
C THR A 193 -13.31 -10.54 -1.49
N VAL A 194 -13.46 -10.56 -0.18
CA VAL A 194 -13.63 -9.35 0.67
C VAL A 194 -12.40 -9.08 1.54
N ASP A 195 -11.38 -9.93 1.46
CA ASP A 195 -10.06 -9.69 2.07
C ASP A 195 -9.27 -8.75 1.15
N MET A 196 -9.60 -7.43 1.27
CA MET A 196 -9.08 -6.40 0.40
C MET A 196 -7.72 -5.90 0.88
N HIS A 197 -6.77 -5.78 -0.05
CA HIS A 197 -5.41 -5.34 0.25
C HIS A 197 -5.12 -3.92 -0.25
N ALA A 198 -5.68 -3.52 -1.40
CA ALA A 198 -5.57 -2.15 -1.87
C ALA A 198 -6.71 -1.77 -2.82
N VAL A 199 -6.89 -0.46 -2.97
CA VAL A 199 -7.81 0.17 -3.91
C VAL A 199 -7.08 1.27 -4.66
N LEU A 200 -7.41 1.45 -5.94
CA LEU A 200 -6.87 2.45 -6.84
C LEU A 200 -8.03 3.14 -7.56
N VAL A 201 -8.11 4.47 -7.47
CA VAL A 201 -9.04 5.27 -8.27
C VAL A 201 -8.33 5.72 -9.55
N ALA A 202 -8.85 5.34 -10.69
CA ALA A 202 -8.19 5.55 -11.97
C ALA A 202 -8.20 7.02 -12.38
N ARG A 203 -7.02 7.60 -12.59
CA ARG A 203 -6.85 8.98 -13.04
C ARG A 203 -7.31 9.18 -14.47
N TRP A 204 -7.20 8.15 -15.31
CA TRP A 204 -7.49 8.20 -16.74
C TRP A 204 -8.99 8.11 -17.07
N ARG A 205 -9.83 7.68 -16.12
CA ARG A 205 -11.29 7.54 -16.33
C ARG A 205 -12.05 7.73 -15.02
N PRO A 206 -12.70 8.89 -14.83
CA PRO A 206 -13.52 9.13 -13.63
C PRO A 206 -14.56 8.02 -13.41
N GLY A 207 -14.77 7.64 -12.14
CA GLY A 207 -15.67 6.58 -11.75
C GLY A 207 -15.13 5.15 -11.94
N THR A 208 -13.92 5.00 -12.49
CA THR A 208 -13.25 3.70 -12.56
C THR A 208 -12.41 3.47 -11.31
N VAL A 209 -12.64 2.31 -10.68
CA VAL A 209 -11.94 1.88 -9.47
C VAL A 209 -11.45 0.45 -9.68
N LEU A 210 -10.20 0.20 -9.30
CA LEU A 210 -9.65 -1.14 -9.23
C LEU A 210 -9.41 -1.50 -7.76
N ALA A 211 -9.73 -2.72 -7.40
CA ALA A 211 -9.48 -3.25 -6.06
C ALA A 211 -8.76 -4.59 -6.16
N ILE A 212 -7.82 -4.82 -5.28
CA ILE A 212 -7.08 -6.08 -5.20
C ILE A 212 -7.33 -6.76 -3.87
N ALA A 213 -7.44 -8.06 -3.93
CA ALA A 213 -7.75 -8.90 -2.80
C ALA A 213 -6.88 -10.16 -2.77
N ARG A 214 -7.10 -10.96 -1.76
CA ARG A 214 -6.55 -12.30 -1.66
C ARG A 214 -6.94 -13.19 -2.85
N ALA A 215 -8.15 -12.99 -3.41
CA ALA A 215 -8.65 -13.76 -4.55
C ALA A 215 -8.20 -13.26 -5.92
N GLY A 216 -7.68 -12.03 -6.01
CA GLY A 216 -7.26 -11.44 -7.28
C GLY A 216 -7.57 -9.95 -7.42
N LEU A 217 -7.82 -9.54 -8.65
CA LEU A 217 -8.14 -8.18 -9.06
C LEU A 217 -9.61 -8.04 -9.42
N PHE A 218 -10.21 -6.92 -9.04
CA PHE A 218 -11.57 -6.53 -9.39
C PHE A 218 -11.57 -5.11 -9.96
N SER A 219 -12.48 -4.83 -10.87
CA SER A 219 -12.66 -3.50 -11.45
C SER A 219 -14.13 -3.09 -11.46
N SER A 220 -14.37 -1.81 -11.24
CA SER A 220 -15.65 -1.16 -11.35
C SER A 220 -15.53 0.05 -12.28
N THR A 221 -16.59 0.38 -13.04
CA THR A 221 -16.66 1.58 -13.88
C THR A 221 -17.78 2.52 -13.44
N ASP A 222 -18.40 2.24 -12.31
CA ASP A 222 -19.53 2.96 -11.72
C ASP A 222 -19.31 3.26 -10.23
N ARG A 223 -18.09 3.65 -9.87
CA ARG A 223 -17.71 4.02 -8.51
C ARG A 223 -17.91 2.89 -7.49
N GLY A 224 -17.73 1.63 -7.88
CA GLY A 224 -17.89 0.47 -7.01
C GLY A 224 -19.33 -0.06 -6.90
N GLY A 225 -20.26 0.45 -7.71
CA GLY A 225 -21.65 -0.06 -7.73
C GLY A 225 -21.72 -1.51 -8.21
N HIS A 226 -20.94 -1.84 -9.24
CA HIS A 226 -20.78 -3.19 -9.75
C HIS A 226 -19.31 -3.53 -9.93
N TRP A 227 -18.94 -4.78 -9.66
CA TRP A 227 -17.59 -5.27 -9.76
C TRP A 227 -17.46 -6.41 -10.77
N ALA A 228 -16.45 -6.34 -11.61
CA ALA A 228 -16.05 -7.40 -12.51
C ALA A 228 -14.69 -7.95 -12.08
N SER A 229 -14.50 -9.28 -12.16
CA SER A 229 -13.22 -9.91 -11.90
C SER A 229 -12.22 -9.57 -13.02
N GLY A 230 -11.06 -9.07 -12.67
CA GLY A 230 -9.93 -8.90 -13.58
C GLY A 230 -9.30 -10.27 -13.93
N ARG A 231 -8.76 -10.37 -15.15
CA ARG A 231 -8.16 -11.60 -15.65
C ARG A 231 -6.64 -11.57 -15.48
N LEU A 232 -6.18 -11.87 -14.27
CA LEU A 232 -4.77 -12.17 -14.02
C LEU A 232 -4.51 -13.65 -14.26
N GLU A 233 -3.30 -13.99 -14.71
CA GLU A 233 -2.81 -15.37 -14.70
C GLU A 233 -2.89 -15.93 -13.28
N ALA A 234 -3.47 -17.11 -13.11
CA ALA A 234 -3.59 -17.76 -11.81
C ALA A 234 -2.21 -18.24 -11.31
N LEU A 235 -1.89 -17.88 -10.07
CA LEU A 235 -0.62 -18.27 -9.44
C LEU A 235 -0.76 -19.39 -8.40
N ASN A 236 -1.99 -19.81 -8.09
CA ASN A 236 -2.23 -20.89 -7.14
C ASN A 236 -3.22 -21.95 -7.68
N PRO A 237 -3.28 -23.14 -7.08
CA PRO A 237 -4.16 -24.23 -7.53
C PRO A 237 -5.66 -23.92 -7.45
N LYS A 238 -6.08 -22.89 -6.72
CA LYS A 238 -7.49 -22.43 -6.66
C LYS A 238 -7.88 -21.59 -7.88
N GLY A 239 -6.98 -21.35 -8.83
CA GLY A 239 -7.21 -20.44 -9.95
C GLY A 239 -7.15 -18.96 -9.56
N GLN A 240 -6.50 -18.62 -8.46
CA GLN A 240 -6.42 -17.28 -7.91
C GLN A 240 -4.99 -16.72 -7.97
N THR A 241 -4.89 -15.40 -7.77
CA THR A 241 -3.63 -14.64 -7.65
C THR A 241 -3.72 -13.76 -6.43
N TYR A 242 -2.88 -14.01 -5.44
CA TYR A 242 -2.81 -13.20 -4.23
C TYR A 242 -2.15 -11.86 -4.55
N CYS A 243 -2.91 -10.76 -4.56
CA CYS A 243 -2.44 -9.43 -4.92
C CYS A 243 -2.18 -8.58 -3.67
N ARG A 244 -1.07 -7.81 -3.62
CA ARG A 244 -0.66 -7.05 -2.42
C ARG A 244 -0.56 -5.54 -2.60
N ASP A 245 -0.08 -5.04 -3.74
CA ASP A 245 -0.04 -3.61 -4.02
C ASP A 245 -0.46 -3.36 -5.48
N ILE A 246 -1.09 -2.22 -5.72
CA ILE A 246 -1.49 -1.76 -7.04
C ILE A 246 -1.16 -0.28 -7.19
N ARG A 247 -0.51 0.09 -8.30
CA ARG A 247 -0.08 1.47 -8.56
C ARG A 247 -0.25 1.84 -10.03
N GLU A 248 -0.64 3.09 -10.31
CA GLU A 248 -0.45 3.72 -11.61
C GLU A 248 1.00 4.15 -11.79
N ALA A 249 1.53 4.02 -13.00
CA ALA A 249 2.84 4.57 -13.33
C ALA A 249 2.78 6.10 -13.42
N PRO A 250 3.76 6.82 -12.83
CA PRO A 250 3.85 8.27 -13.00
C PRO A 250 3.98 8.64 -14.50
N GLY A 251 3.21 9.64 -14.94
CA GLY A 251 3.25 10.13 -16.33
C GLY A 251 2.46 9.29 -17.35
N ASP A 252 2.04 8.06 -17.00
CA ASP A 252 1.15 7.24 -17.83
C ASP A 252 0.10 6.51 -16.97
N PRO A 253 -1.04 7.15 -16.68
CA PRO A 253 -2.05 6.59 -15.78
C PRO A 253 -2.74 5.34 -16.33
N LYS A 254 -2.61 5.02 -17.61
CA LYS A 254 -3.12 3.76 -18.18
C LYS A 254 -2.17 2.57 -17.95
N THR A 255 -0.92 2.85 -17.64
CA THR A 255 0.02 1.81 -17.21
C THR A 255 -0.13 1.57 -15.72
N ILE A 256 -0.63 0.37 -15.37
CA ILE A 256 -0.93 -0.04 -14.00
C ILE A 256 -0.11 -1.29 -13.66
N TRP A 257 0.40 -1.33 -12.44
CA TRP A 257 1.21 -2.42 -11.92
C TRP A 257 0.55 -3.07 -10.73
N VAL A 258 0.67 -4.40 -10.64
CA VAL A 258 0.20 -5.21 -9.50
C VAL A 258 1.35 -6.08 -9.01
N ALA A 259 1.62 -6.00 -7.71
CA ALA A 259 2.50 -6.88 -6.98
C ALA A 259 1.70 -8.07 -6.44
N ALA A 260 2.17 -9.30 -6.67
CA ALA A 260 1.39 -10.50 -6.39
C ALA A 260 2.27 -11.73 -6.04
N GLY A 261 1.60 -12.79 -5.64
CA GLY A 261 2.16 -14.12 -5.42
C GLY A 261 1.08 -15.19 -5.39
N ALA A 262 1.45 -16.42 -5.04
CA ALA A 262 0.48 -17.51 -4.91
C ALA A 262 -0.35 -17.39 -3.61
N ASN A 263 0.27 -16.88 -2.54
CA ASN A 263 -0.36 -16.52 -1.25
C ASN A 263 0.55 -15.55 -0.48
N PHE A 264 0.20 -15.19 0.76
CA PHE A 264 0.96 -14.22 1.56
C PHE A 264 2.43 -14.61 1.80
N GLN A 265 2.72 -15.89 1.99
CA GLN A 265 4.06 -16.41 2.29
C GLN A 265 4.46 -17.52 1.30
N SER A 266 4.21 -17.28 0.00
CA SER A 266 4.62 -18.24 -1.03
C SER A 266 6.09 -18.06 -1.42
N ASP A 267 6.61 -19.09 -2.05
CA ASP A 267 7.90 -19.12 -2.74
C ASP A 267 7.83 -18.60 -4.18
N LEU A 268 6.73 -17.96 -4.53
CA LEU A 268 6.44 -17.40 -5.86
C LEU A 268 6.00 -15.95 -5.76
N GLY A 269 6.78 -15.04 -6.32
CA GLY A 269 6.43 -13.65 -6.53
C GLY A 269 6.22 -13.33 -8.00
N ALA A 270 5.37 -12.37 -8.30
CA ALA A 270 5.12 -11.90 -9.66
C ALA A 270 4.75 -10.43 -9.70
N LEU A 271 5.08 -9.78 -10.82
CA LEU A 271 4.54 -8.49 -11.21
C LEU A 271 3.61 -8.68 -12.41
N PHE A 272 2.48 -8.00 -12.38
CA PHE A 272 1.60 -7.86 -13.53
C PHE A 272 1.57 -6.40 -13.97
N ARG A 273 1.48 -6.20 -15.28
CA ARG A 273 1.37 -4.89 -15.91
C ARG A 273 0.20 -4.85 -16.88
N SER A 274 -0.61 -3.81 -16.78
CA SER A 274 -1.54 -3.36 -17.80
C SER A 274 -0.98 -2.10 -18.48
N LYS A 275 -1.20 -1.93 -19.78
CA LYS A 275 -0.90 -0.72 -20.55
C LYS A 275 -2.15 -0.05 -21.12
N ASP A 276 -3.32 -0.55 -20.76
CA ASP A 276 -4.62 -0.14 -21.31
C ASP A 276 -5.67 0.18 -20.23
N GLY A 277 -5.18 0.58 -19.05
CA GLY A 277 -6.04 0.96 -17.93
C GLY A 277 -6.74 -0.22 -17.26
N GLY A 278 -6.12 -1.39 -17.26
CA GLY A 278 -6.64 -2.58 -16.59
C GLY A 278 -7.54 -3.46 -17.45
N ALA A 279 -7.70 -3.14 -18.75
CA ALA A 279 -8.49 -3.98 -19.67
C ALA A 279 -7.80 -5.31 -19.99
N SER A 280 -6.47 -5.29 -20.09
CA SER A 280 -5.65 -6.51 -20.22
C SER A 280 -4.43 -6.48 -19.31
N TRP A 281 -3.93 -7.66 -18.95
CA TRP A 281 -2.83 -7.84 -18.03
C TRP A 281 -1.82 -8.84 -18.56
N SER A 282 -0.55 -8.58 -18.33
CA SER A 282 0.54 -9.49 -18.63
C SER A 282 1.48 -9.65 -17.44
N ARG A 283 1.91 -10.87 -17.16
CA ARG A 283 2.98 -11.12 -16.20
C ARG A 283 4.30 -10.58 -16.75
N VAL A 284 5.02 -9.84 -15.93
CA VAL A 284 6.28 -9.19 -16.30
C VAL A 284 7.42 -10.22 -16.21
N LYS A 285 8.23 -10.30 -17.24
CA LYS A 285 9.47 -11.08 -17.23
C LYS A 285 10.58 -10.20 -16.67
N MET A 286 10.96 -10.43 -15.44
CA MET A 286 11.98 -9.60 -14.76
C MET A 286 13.42 -10.00 -15.10
N GLY A 287 13.64 -11.15 -15.75
CA GLY A 287 14.98 -11.72 -15.93
C GLY A 287 15.58 -12.34 -14.67
N VAL A 288 14.90 -12.18 -13.54
CA VAL A 288 15.16 -12.80 -12.24
C VAL A 288 13.86 -13.36 -11.69
N GLU A 289 13.92 -14.47 -10.97
CA GLU A 289 12.72 -15.06 -10.36
C GLU A 289 12.65 -14.63 -8.89
N PRO A 290 11.60 -13.86 -8.48
CA PRO A 290 11.39 -13.52 -7.08
C PRO A 290 11.12 -14.78 -6.25
N LYS A 291 11.82 -14.92 -5.12
CA LYS A 291 11.77 -16.13 -4.28
C LYS A 291 10.65 -16.13 -3.27
N THR A 292 9.95 -14.99 -3.10
CA THR A 292 8.78 -14.90 -2.23
C THR A 292 7.77 -13.92 -2.83
N THR A 293 6.55 -13.93 -2.30
CA THR A 293 5.46 -13.03 -2.75
C THR A 293 5.93 -11.58 -2.89
N MET A 294 5.64 -10.97 -4.04
CA MET A 294 5.86 -9.55 -4.25
C MET A 294 4.83 -8.75 -3.41
N ILE A 295 5.33 -7.86 -2.55
CA ILE A 295 4.50 -7.19 -1.54
C ILE A 295 4.26 -5.72 -1.86
N ALA A 296 5.26 -5.00 -2.35
CA ALA A 296 5.19 -3.55 -2.44
C ALA A 296 5.82 -3.01 -3.73
N LEU A 297 5.30 -1.87 -4.17
CA LEU A 297 5.75 -1.09 -5.32
C LEU A 297 6.07 0.34 -4.89
N ALA A 298 7.10 0.95 -5.48
CA ALA A 298 7.37 2.37 -5.35
C ALA A 298 7.83 2.94 -6.70
N PHE A 299 7.51 4.21 -6.93
CA PHE A 299 7.95 4.96 -8.11
C PHE A 299 8.66 6.23 -7.69
N ASP A 300 9.70 6.59 -8.42
CA ASP A 300 10.30 7.92 -8.36
C ASP A 300 9.42 8.90 -9.16
N GLN A 301 8.72 9.79 -8.46
CA GLN A 301 7.82 10.77 -9.09
C GLN A 301 8.55 11.76 -10.01
N ARG A 302 9.87 11.95 -9.82
CA ARG A 302 10.70 12.85 -10.62
C ARG A 302 11.26 12.16 -11.85
N GLN A 303 11.34 10.83 -11.82
CA GLN A 303 11.81 10.01 -12.94
C GLN A 303 10.79 8.88 -13.21
N PRO A 304 9.73 9.15 -13.99
CA PRO A 304 8.58 8.24 -14.14
C PRO A 304 8.91 6.81 -14.62
N LYS A 305 10.07 6.62 -15.24
CA LYS A 305 10.55 5.29 -15.65
C LYS A 305 11.24 4.52 -14.52
N ARG A 306 11.62 5.21 -13.44
CA ARG A 306 12.29 4.58 -12.31
C ARG A 306 11.26 4.01 -11.35
N MET A 307 11.37 2.72 -11.13
CA MET A 307 10.47 2.02 -10.22
C MET A 307 11.19 0.94 -9.42
N PHE A 308 10.57 0.59 -8.31
CA PHE A 308 11.08 -0.39 -7.37
C PHE A 308 9.98 -1.34 -6.97
N CYS A 309 10.35 -2.57 -6.65
CA CYS A 309 9.46 -3.53 -6.02
C CYS A 309 10.22 -4.37 -4.99
N ALA A 310 9.48 -4.89 -4.02
CA ALA A 310 10.06 -5.72 -2.97
C ALA A 310 9.22 -6.94 -2.69
N THR A 311 9.90 -8.07 -2.43
CA THR A 311 9.27 -9.28 -1.92
C THR A 311 9.19 -9.26 -0.40
N GLY A 312 8.29 -10.07 0.16
CA GLY A 312 8.20 -10.28 1.61
C GLY A 312 9.48 -10.83 2.23
N GLY A 313 10.32 -11.51 1.45
CA GLY A 313 11.60 -12.07 1.86
C GLY A 313 12.76 -11.08 1.91
N GLY A 314 12.56 -9.81 1.52
CA GLY A 314 13.62 -8.78 1.57
C GLY A 314 14.40 -8.62 0.26
N GLU A 315 13.97 -9.28 -0.82
CA GLU A 315 14.51 -8.99 -2.14
C GLU A 315 13.92 -7.65 -2.63
N VAL A 316 14.76 -6.73 -3.01
CA VAL A 316 14.38 -5.46 -3.62
C VAL A 316 14.94 -5.44 -5.04
N PHE A 317 14.12 -5.00 -5.98
CA PHE A 317 14.50 -4.86 -7.39
C PHE A 317 14.22 -3.43 -7.86
N ALA A 318 15.11 -2.91 -8.68
CA ALA A 318 15.03 -1.58 -9.29
C ALA A 318 15.00 -1.70 -10.82
N SER A 319 14.18 -0.87 -11.45
CA SER A 319 14.17 -0.65 -12.90
C SER A 319 14.30 0.85 -13.18
N GLU A 320 15.10 1.19 -14.18
CA GLU A 320 15.33 2.57 -14.65
C GLU A 320 14.62 2.87 -15.99
N ASP A 321 13.98 1.86 -16.59
CA ASP A 321 13.44 1.91 -17.95
C ASP A 321 11.93 1.55 -18.05
N GLY A 322 11.21 1.69 -16.94
CA GLY A 322 9.77 1.42 -16.89
C GLY A 322 9.44 -0.06 -16.81
N GLY A 323 10.30 -0.85 -16.16
CA GLY A 323 10.08 -2.24 -15.86
C GLY A 323 10.47 -3.22 -16.98
N GLU A 324 11.28 -2.78 -17.94
CA GLU A 324 11.79 -3.67 -19.01
C GLU A 324 13.04 -4.44 -18.55
N ASN A 325 13.93 -3.81 -17.76
CA ASN A 325 15.08 -4.44 -17.14
C ASN A 325 15.12 -4.20 -15.64
N TRP A 326 15.65 -5.18 -14.89
CA TRP A 326 15.65 -5.15 -13.43
C TRP A 326 17.01 -5.49 -12.85
N THR A 327 17.41 -4.79 -11.80
CA THR A 327 18.62 -5.03 -11.01
C THR A 327 18.26 -5.31 -9.55
N ALA A 328 18.91 -6.29 -8.95
CA ALA A 328 18.70 -6.60 -7.55
C ALA A 328 19.39 -5.57 -6.63
N ARG A 329 18.68 -5.18 -5.57
CA ARG A 329 19.12 -4.28 -4.50
C ARG A 329 18.73 -4.86 -3.13
N PRO A 330 19.11 -6.11 -2.80
CA PRO A 330 18.58 -6.81 -1.64
C PRO A 330 18.83 -6.04 -0.34
N LEU A 331 17.88 -6.14 0.59
CA LEU A 331 18.08 -5.66 1.95
C LEU A 331 19.23 -6.42 2.65
N PRO A 332 19.79 -5.89 3.73
CA PRO A 332 20.77 -6.60 4.53
C PRO A 332 20.27 -7.97 4.99
N GLU A 333 21.18 -8.91 5.18
CA GLU A 333 20.86 -10.27 5.61
C GLU A 333 19.98 -10.27 6.87
N GLY A 334 18.94 -11.08 6.86
CA GLY A 334 17.96 -11.17 7.92
C GLY A 334 16.89 -10.08 7.95
N ALA A 335 16.97 -9.02 7.11
CA ALA A 335 15.90 -8.05 6.94
C ALA A 335 14.81 -8.63 6.02
N THR A 336 13.81 -9.24 6.61
CA THR A 336 12.67 -9.88 5.95
C THR A 336 11.35 -9.31 6.47
N GLN A 337 10.22 -9.80 5.96
CA GLN A 337 8.88 -9.31 6.30
C GLN A 337 8.66 -7.86 5.87
N VAL A 338 9.06 -7.58 4.62
CA VAL A 338 8.74 -6.31 3.98
C VAL A 338 7.22 -6.15 3.92
N TYR A 339 6.75 -4.97 4.26
CA TYR A 339 5.33 -4.64 4.27
C TYR A 339 5.00 -3.38 3.46
N ALA A 340 5.86 -2.38 3.50
CA ALA A 340 5.65 -1.10 2.82
C ALA A 340 6.92 -0.62 2.11
N MET A 341 6.72 0.17 1.04
CA MET A 341 7.79 0.81 0.28
C MET A 341 7.38 2.21 -0.17
N GLY A 342 8.36 3.13 -0.23
CA GLY A 342 8.18 4.48 -0.74
C GLY A 342 9.47 5.03 -1.35
N CYS A 343 9.32 5.99 -2.28
CA CYS A 343 10.45 6.70 -2.89
C CYS A 343 10.19 8.21 -2.82
N ALA A 344 11.12 9.00 -2.21
CA ALA A 344 11.00 10.45 -2.03
C ALA A 344 12.35 11.17 -2.20
#